data_a8b86179be1f0efd5d499cfce01b37fb
#
_entry.id   a8b86179be1f0efd5d499cfce01b37fb
#
_cell.length_a   1.000
_cell.length_b   1.000
_cell.length_c   1.000
_cell.angle_alpha   90.00
_cell.angle_beta   90.00
_cell.angle_gamma   90.00
#
_symmetry.space_group_name_H-M   'P 1'
#
loop_
_entity.id
_entity.type
_entity.pdbx_description
1 polymer ?
#
loop_
_entity_poly.entity_id
_entity_poly.type
_entity_poly.pdbx_seq_one_letter_code
_entity_poly.pdbx_strand_id
1 'polypeptide(L)'
;TEMWRAEMTSTQTLNDAALNHYNGLSMFNSMANVDMTVLFENFGMMGWKSGNRYTYAEGSPVTNLFMNLKYLIARDNIYMNTYDLTEVYGVGNVKLLQNNHYLPMGFMTNSALASWQVDENEDQFNPFDKQNEFFKLATGIKDDVYTPLDVVSQGHTDYNQFPVNKTGYGRYSFSCTDTTVTPHVKWNYEAPKDGLYLMYADISGGDDVTVMINDVAQSKTYGMGRSYIACIGQCKKGDKISVYSNLQQGQSGSAMVFVDVLNQDVFEEGYNKLSKSVMTTTKLTGSSMEGTINAQENGLFYTSVPYEEGWKAYVDGKEVTITPVGNALVAFNLAKGEHTIKLEYYPKGFAIGLTVTIICAATFAFLCVWTYIIKKRRKKKGDISENPEEVQINAE
;
A
#
# COMPACT_ATOMS: atom_id res chain seq x y z
N THR A 1 -11.09 -20.78 -3.23
CA THR A 1 -9.79 -20.41 -2.60
C THR A 1 -9.93 -18.97 -2.13
N GLU A 2 -9.92 -18.75 -0.81
CA GLU A 2 -10.00 -17.42 -0.24
C GLU A 2 -8.71 -16.64 -0.58
N MET A 3 -8.83 -15.40 -1.08
CA MET A 3 -7.69 -14.52 -1.26
C MET A 3 -7.48 -13.66 -0.02
N TRP A 4 -6.29 -13.72 0.51
CA TRP A 4 -5.84 -12.94 1.68
C TRP A 4 -4.43 -12.41 1.45
N ARG A 5 -4.06 -11.41 2.24
CA ARG A 5 -2.71 -10.89 2.27
C ARG A 5 -2.04 -11.17 3.61
N ALA A 6 -0.72 -11.30 3.54
CA ALA A 6 0.15 -11.38 4.69
C ALA A 6 1.29 -10.36 4.55
N GLU A 7 1.84 -9.91 5.68
CA GLU A 7 3.05 -9.10 5.72
C GLU A 7 3.99 -9.58 6.82
N MET A 8 5.27 -9.29 6.64
CA MET A 8 6.29 -9.59 7.64
C MET A 8 6.53 -8.38 8.55
N THR A 9 6.65 -8.61 9.85
CA THR A 9 6.99 -7.55 10.82
C THR A 9 8.45 -7.09 10.71
N SER A 10 9.31 -7.93 10.13
CA SER A 10 10.71 -7.63 9.84
C SER A 10 11.03 -8.16 8.44
N THR A 11 11.09 -7.28 7.45
CA THR A 11 11.36 -7.62 6.06
C THR A 11 12.86 -7.73 5.80
N GLN A 12 13.26 -8.65 4.91
CA GLN A 12 14.62 -8.71 4.37
C GLN A 12 14.73 -7.88 3.09
N THR A 13 13.67 -7.88 2.31
CA THR A 13 13.55 -7.05 1.11
C THR A 13 12.13 -6.48 1.01
N LEU A 14 11.95 -5.42 0.23
CA LEU A 14 10.63 -4.85 -0.03
C LEU A 14 9.74 -5.76 -0.90
N ASN A 15 10.31 -6.83 -1.46
CA ASN A 15 9.62 -7.80 -2.31
C ASN A 15 9.56 -9.20 -1.69
N ASP A 16 9.64 -9.31 -0.36
CA ASP A 16 9.60 -10.59 0.35
C ASP A 16 8.36 -11.42 -0.02
N ALA A 17 7.22 -10.78 -0.23
CA ALA A 17 5.99 -11.43 -0.66
C ALA A 17 6.15 -12.15 -2.01
N ALA A 18 6.73 -11.46 -3.00
CA ALA A 18 6.95 -12.03 -4.32
C ALA A 18 8.00 -13.16 -4.28
N LEU A 19 9.06 -13.00 -3.49
CA LEU A 19 10.12 -14.00 -3.35
C LEU A 19 9.66 -15.27 -2.63
N ASN A 20 8.74 -15.13 -1.68
CA ASN A 20 8.22 -16.23 -0.87
C ASN A 20 6.83 -16.73 -1.32
N HIS A 21 6.35 -16.27 -2.48
CA HIS A 21 5.11 -16.73 -3.12
C HIS A 21 3.84 -16.57 -2.27
N TYR A 22 3.72 -15.44 -1.54
CA TYR A 22 2.48 -15.06 -0.88
C TYR A 22 1.99 -13.67 -1.36
N ASN A 23 0.74 -13.34 -1.11
CA ASN A 23 0.20 -12.03 -1.46
C ASN A 23 0.53 -11.04 -0.36
N GLY A 24 1.36 -10.05 -0.66
CA GLY A 24 1.73 -8.96 0.26
C GLY A 24 1.14 -7.62 -0.15
N LEU A 25 1.47 -6.60 0.63
CA LEU A 25 1.17 -5.19 0.36
C LEU A 25 2.42 -4.43 -0.11
N SER A 26 3.58 -4.82 0.41
CA SER A 26 4.85 -4.15 0.12
C SER A 26 5.33 -4.40 -1.30
N MET A 27 5.83 -3.36 -1.96
CA MET A 27 6.38 -3.45 -3.31
C MET A 27 7.51 -2.43 -3.54
N PHE A 28 8.56 -2.89 -4.20
CA PHE A 28 9.55 -2.05 -4.86
C PHE A 28 9.71 -2.50 -6.31
N ASN A 29 9.34 -1.64 -7.25
CA ASN A 29 9.44 -1.92 -8.67
C ASN A 29 9.49 -0.61 -9.45
N SER A 30 10.30 -0.52 -10.50
CA SER A 30 10.35 0.65 -11.40
C SER A 30 9.01 0.96 -12.08
N MET A 31 8.07 0.02 -12.07
CA MET A 31 6.71 0.14 -12.59
C MET A 31 5.67 0.21 -11.46
N ALA A 32 6.09 0.53 -10.22
CA ALA A 32 5.16 0.66 -9.10
C ALA A 32 4.10 1.73 -9.40
N ASN A 33 2.85 1.42 -9.09
CA ASN A 33 1.73 2.34 -9.29
C ASN A 33 1.88 3.57 -8.37
N VAL A 34 1.96 4.76 -8.97
CA VAL A 34 2.17 6.02 -8.25
C VAL A 34 0.98 6.36 -7.36
N ASP A 35 -0.25 6.10 -7.82
CA ASP A 35 -1.46 6.39 -7.02
C ASP A 35 -1.50 5.54 -5.76
N MET A 36 -0.98 4.30 -5.82
CA MET A 36 -0.80 3.46 -4.63
C MET A 36 0.23 4.03 -3.66
N THR A 37 1.32 4.66 -4.14
CA THR A 37 2.29 5.29 -3.23
C THR A 37 1.66 6.46 -2.48
N VAL A 38 0.89 7.30 -3.18
CA VAL A 38 0.15 8.43 -2.58
C VAL A 38 -0.92 7.95 -1.61
N LEU A 39 -1.65 6.87 -1.96
CA LEU A 39 -2.62 6.25 -1.05
C LEU A 39 -1.96 5.76 0.24
N PHE A 40 -0.79 5.11 0.14
CA PHE A 40 -0.06 4.62 1.32
C PHE A 40 0.35 5.77 2.23
N GLU A 41 0.87 6.87 1.69
CA GLU A 41 1.20 8.09 2.46
C GLU A 41 -0.04 8.63 3.17
N ASN A 42 -1.16 8.79 2.45
CA ASN A 42 -2.43 9.27 3.03
C ASN A 42 -2.99 8.34 4.12
N PHE A 43 -2.77 7.04 3.99
CA PHE A 43 -3.16 6.07 5.02
C PHE A 43 -2.14 5.95 6.16
N GLY A 44 -1.13 6.81 6.19
CA GLY A 44 -0.07 6.72 7.19
C GLY A 44 0.70 5.40 7.11
N MET A 45 0.87 4.86 5.93
CA MET A 45 1.80 3.77 5.62
C MET A 45 3.00 4.35 4.85
N MET A 46 4.10 3.61 4.78
CA MET A 46 5.29 4.09 4.09
C MET A 46 5.10 4.11 2.58
N GLY A 47 4.79 5.28 2.01
CA GLY A 47 4.83 5.54 0.58
C GLY A 47 6.11 6.30 0.18
N TRP A 48 6.57 6.14 -1.04
CA TRP A 48 7.66 6.92 -1.60
C TRP A 48 7.54 7.07 -3.11
N LYS A 49 6.81 8.11 -3.50
CA LYS A 49 6.52 8.42 -4.91
C LYS A 49 7.78 8.48 -5.78
N SER A 50 8.79 9.23 -5.35
CA SER A 50 10.06 9.35 -6.09
C SER A 50 10.95 8.11 -6.05
N GLY A 51 10.69 7.17 -5.14
CA GLY A 51 11.44 5.93 -4.96
C GLY A 51 10.78 4.69 -5.55
N ASN A 52 9.65 4.84 -6.24
CA ASN A 52 8.89 3.74 -6.86
C ASN A 52 8.60 2.58 -5.88
N ARG A 53 8.18 2.90 -4.66
CA ARG A 53 7.91 1.90 -3.64
C ARG A 53 6.86 2.34 -2.64
N TYR A 54 6.18 1.37 -2.11
CA TYR A 54 5.34 1.47 -0.93
C TYR A 54 5.53 0.23 -0.06
N THR A 55 5.49 0.42 1.25
CA THR A 55 5.89 -0.61 2.19
C THR A 55 4.95 -0.64 3.38
N TYR A 56 4.56 -1.84 3.77
CA TYR A 56 3.90 -2.08 5.03
C TYR A 56 4.97 -2.17 6.13
N ALA A 57 5.18 -1.09 6.87
CA ALA A 57 6.08 -1.10 8.02
C ALA A 57 5.33 -1.54 9.27
N GLU A 58 4.18 -0.95 9.49
CA GLU A 58 3.20 -1.27 10.51
C GLU A 58 1.83 -0.79 10.01
N GLY A 59 0.77 -1.47 10.35
CA GLY A 59 -0.58 -1.10 9.93
C GLY A 59 -1.46 -0.74 11.11
N SER A 60 -2.28 0.28 10.94
CA SER A 60 -3.38 0.55 11.87
C SER A 60 -4.51 -0.48 11.71
N PRO A 61 -5.42 -0.63 12.68
CA PRO A 61 -6.61 -1.47 12.51
C PRO A 61 -7.41 -1.15 11.24
N VAL A 62 -7.57 0.12 10.90
CA VAL A 62 -8.29 0.57 9.70
C VAL A 62 -7.55 0.17 8.42
N THR A 63 -6.23 0.41 8.34
CA THR A 63 -5.45 0.00 7.15
C THR A 63 -5.44 -1.51 6.97
N ASN A 64 -5.30 -2.27 8.06
CA ASN A 64 -5.32 -3.74 8.01
C ASN A 64 -6.66 -4.27 7.49
N LEU A 65 -7.77 -3.65 7.92
CA LEU A 65 -9.12 -4.01 7.49
C LEU A 65 -9.31 -3.76 5.98
N PHE A 66 -9.06 -2.53 5.52
CA PHE A 66 -9.32 -2.14 4.13
C PHE A 66 -8.29 -2.67 3.13
N MET A 67 -7.08 -3.01 3.58
CA MET A 67 -6.06 -3.65 2.73
C MET A 67 -6.12 -5.18 2.74
N ASN A 68 -7.14 -5.77 3.37
CA ASN A 68 -7.38 -7.23 3.44
C ASN A 68 -6.19 -8.01 4.05
N LEU A 69 -5.56 -7.43 5.07
CA LEU A 69 -4.46 -8.09 5.77
C LEU A 69 -5.01 -9.11 6.76
N LYS A 70 -4.82 -10.40 6.46
CA LYS A 70 -5.27 -11.51 7.29
C LYS A 70 -4.19 -12.01 8.24
N TYR A 71 -2.95 -12.03 7.77
CA TYR A 71 -1.85 -12.58 8.56
C TYR A 71 -0.68 -11.62 8.68
N LEU A 72 -0.06 -11.63 9.86
CA LEU A 72 1.27 -11.07 10.09
C LEU A 72 2.24 -12.20 10.40
N ILE A 73 3.38 -12.21 9.73
CA ILE A 73 4.48 -13.13 9.96
C ILE A 73 5.48 -12.41 10.86
N ALA A 74 5.38 -12.63 12.18
CA ALA A 74 6.28 -12.05 13.16
C ALA A 74 7.60 -12.83 13.16
N ARG A 75 8.71 -12.13 12.86
CA ARG A 75 10.07 -12.67 12.84
C ARG A 75 10.89 -12.08 13.97
N ASP A 76 11.87 -12.83 14.44
CA ASP A 76 12.88 -12.40 15.40
C ASP A 76 12.30 -11.79 16.69
N ASN A 77 11.13 -12.27 17.11
CA ASN A 77 10.34 -11.74 18.24
C ASN A 77 9.95 -10.25 18.09
N ILE A 78 9.98 -9.71 16.89
CA ILE A 78 9.47 -8.36 16.59
C ILE A 78 7.96 -8.49 16.38
N TYR A 79 7.22 -8.01 17.38
CA TYR A 79 5.77 -7.97 17.37
C TYR A 79 5.29 -6.56 17.06
N MET A 80 4.23 -6.48 16.25
CA MET A 80 3.47 -5.25 16.09
C MET A 80 2.35 -5.22 17.13
N ASN A 81 2.22 -4.11 17.85
CA ASN A 81 1.14 -3.90 18.81
C ASN A 81 -0.14 -3.51 18.09
N THR A 82 -0.58 -4.31 17.12
CA THR A 82 -1.83 -4.03 16.43
C THR A 82 -3.04 -4.58 17.20
N TYR A 83 -4.24 -4.20 16.75
CA TYR A 83 -5.48 -4.59 17.39
C TYR A 83 -5.83 -6.04 17.06
N ASP A 84 -6.16 -6.80 18.08
CA ASP A 84 -6.81 -8.14 18.03
C ASP A 84 -6.14 -9.16 17.10
N LEU A 85 -4.91 -9.51 17.42
CA LEU A 85 -4.16 -10.58 16.75
C LEU A 85 -4.17 -11.88 17.58
N THR A 86 -4.36 -13.00 16.89
CA THR A 86 -4.27 -14.35 17.48
C THR A 86 -3.10 -15.13 16.88
N GLU A 87 -2.20 -15.65 17.70
CA GLU A 87 -1.16 -16.58 17.23
C GLU A 87 -1.81 -17.90 16.80
N VAL A 88 -1.69 -18.26 15.52
CA VAL A 88 -2.28 -19.47 14.94
C VAL A 88 -1.24 -20.54 14.60
N TYR A 89 0.03 -20.16 14.46
CA TYR A 89 1.12 -21.08 14.20
C TYR A 89 2.46 -20.46 14.60
N GLY A 90 3.45 -21.31 14.97
CA GLY A 90 4.78 -20.84 15.28
C GLY A 90 5.85 -21.92 15.06
N VAL A 91 7.02 -21.50 14.57
CA VAL A 91 8.21 -22.35 14.41
C VAL A 91 9.45 -21.53 14.78
N GLY A 92 10.17 -21.96 15.83
CA GLY A 92 11.32 -21.22 16.32
C GLY A 92 10.96 -19.79 16.71
N ASN A 93 11.64 -18.81 16.12
CA ASN A 93 11.42 -17.38 16.36
C ASN A 93 10.40 -16.75 15.38
N VAL A 94 9.72 -17.57 14.57
CA VAL A 94 8.73 -17.08 13.60
C VAL A 94 7.34 -17.49 14.07
N LYS A 95 6.42 -16.51 14.10
CA LYS A 95 5.03 -16.73 14.48
C LYS A 95 4.10 -16.20 13.39
N LEU A 96 3.03 -16.95 13.13
CA LEU A 96 1.94 -16.52 12.27
C LEU A 96 0.82 -15.98 13.14
N LEU A 97 0.54 -14.70 13.02
CA LEU A 97 -0.52 -14.00 13.73
C LEU A 97 -1.68 -13.76 12.78
N GLN A 98 -2.88 -14.15 13.17
CA GLN A 98 -4.10 -13.89 12.42
C GLN A 98 -4.76 -12.61 12.93
N ASN A 99 -5.09 -11.73 12.01
CA ASN A 99 -5.96 -10.59 12.25
C ASN A 99 -7.41 -11.06 12.34
N ASN A 100 -8.04 -10.91 13.51
CA ASN A 100 -9.42 -11.34 13.74
C ASN A 100 -10.44 -10.41 13.08
N HIS A 101 -10.04 -9.18 12.75
CA HIS A 101 -10.83 -8.19 12.01
C HIS A 101 -10.43 -8.14 10.53
N TYR A 102 -10.47 -9.28 9.89
CA TYR A 102 -10.17 -9.43 8.47
C TYR A 102 -11.44 -9.43 7.62
N LEU A 103 -11.40 -8.75 6.47
CA LEU A 103 -12.38 -8.86 5.40
C LEU A 103 -11.73 -9.41 4.12
N PRO A 104 -12.42 -10.29 3.35
CA PRO A 104 -11.89 -10.79 2.09
C PRO A 104 -11.79 -9.66 1.06
N MET A 105 -11.06 -9.93 -0.04
CA MET A 105 -10.87 -8.96 -1.11
C MET A 105 -12.18 -8.76 -1.89
N GLY A 106 -12.92 -7.77 -1.55
CA GLY A 106 -14.21 -7.41 -2.14
C GLY A 106 -15.32 -7.49 -1.12
N PHE A 107 -15.90 -6.35 -0.82
CA PHE A 107 -17.04 -6.22 0.09
C PHE A 107 -17.81 -4.92 -0.21
N MET A 108 -19.03 -4.85 0.30
CA MET A 108 -19.86 -3.65 0.14
C MET A 108 -19.48 -2.58 1.13
N THR A 109 -19.41 -1.35 0.64
CA THR A 109 -19.27 -0.13 1.43
C THR A 109 -20.41 0.83 1.09
N ASN A 110 -20.53 1.90 1.87
CA ASN A 110 -21.43 2.99 1.51
C ASN A 110 -20.96 3.66 0.22
N SER A 111 -21.90 4.06 -0.65
CA SER A 111 -21.59 4.73 -1.93
C SER A 111 -20.84 6.04 -1.78
N ALA A 112 -20.94 6.70 -0.61
CA ALA A 112 -20.20 7.92 -0.31
C ALA A 112 -18.68 7.75 -0.39
N LEU A 113 -18.16 6.52 -0.20
CA LEU A 113 -16.73 6.26 -0.30
C LEU A 113 -16.14 6.61 -1.67
N ALA A 114 -16.93 6.59 -2.73
CA ALA A 114 -16.51 7.01 -4.07
C ALA A 114 -16.04 8.47 -4.13
N SER A 115 -16.41 9.31 -3.16
CA SER A 115 -16.00 10.72 -3.09
C SER A 115 -14.69 10.95 -2.34
N TRP A 116 -14.13 9.93 -1.68
CA TRP A 116 -12.87 10.07 -0.96
C TRP A 116 -11.70 10.34 -1.90
N GLN A 117 -10.86 11.31 -1.53
CA GLN A 117 -9.73 11.74 -2.33
C GLN A 117 -8.44 11.72 -1.50
N VAL A 118 -7.34 11.43 -2.17
CA VAL A 118 -6.00 11.60 -1.59
C VAL A 118 -5.58 13.06 -1.62
N ASP A 119 -4.77 13.49 -0.64
CA ASP A 119 -4.03 14.74 -0.68
C ASP A 119 -2.64 14.47 -1.26
N GLU A 120 -2.25 15.26 -2.24
CA GLU A 120 -0.92 15.13 -2.85
C GLU A 120 0.18 15.88 -2.09
N ASN A 121 -0.19 16.72 -1.14
CA ASN A 121 0.74 17.52 -0.35
C ASN A 121 0.97 16.87 1.03
N GLU A 122 2.03 16.08 1.14
CA GLU A 122 2.42 15.33 2.34
C GLU A 122 2.56 16.21 3.60
N ASP A 123 2.95 17.47 3.44
CA ASP A 123 3.19 18.40 4.57
C ASP A 123 1.90 18.95 5.19
N GLN A 124 0.73 18.67 4.63
CA GLN A 124 -0.50 19.35 5.02
C GLN A 124 -1.58 18.46 5.63
N PHE A 125 -1.51 17.16 5.48
CA PHE A 125 -2.55 16.28 6.03
C PHE A 125 -2.11 15.55 7.32
N ASN A 126 -3.10 15.14 8.10
CA ASN A 126 -2.96 14.23 9.22
C ASN A 126 -3.47 12.85 8.78
N PRO A 127 -2.65 11.79 8.77
CA PRO A 127 -3.10 10.48 8.30
C PRO A 127 -4.22 9.86 9.14
N PHE A 128 -4.37 10.23 10.42
CA PHE A 128 -5.52 9.81 11.22
C PHE A 128 -6.82 10.45 10.74
N ASP A 129 -6.79 11.73 10.36
CA ASP A 129 -7.96 12.42 9.80
C ASP A 129 -8.36 11.79 8.47
N LYS A 130 -7.39 11.40 7.63
CA LYS A 130 -7.63 10.68 6.37
C LYS A 130 -8.27 9.30 6.59
N GLN A 131 -7.81 8.56 7.57
CA GLN A 131 -8.42 7.29 7.93
C GLN A 131 -9.81 7.46 8.55
N ASN A 132 -10.01 8.49 9.38
CA ASN A 132 -11.33 8.85 9.93
C ASN A 132 -12.32 9.16 8.81
N GLU A 133 -11.93 10.02 7.85
CA GLU A 133 -12.75 10.35 6.68
C GLU A 133 -13.09 9.10 5.85
N PHE A 134 -12.09 8.29 5.53
CA PHE A 134 -12.27 7.05 4.77
C PHE A 134 -13.23 6.09 5.47
N PHE A 135 -13.03 5.86 6.76
CA PHE A 135 -13.86 4.96 7.56
C PHE A 135 -15.31 5.43 7.65
N LYS A 136 -15.54 6.73 7.89
CA LYS A 136 -16.87 7.34 7.88
C LYS A 136 -17.58 7.17 6.54
N LEU A 137 -16.89 7.49 5.45
CA LEU A 137 -17.44 7.36 4.10
C LEU A 137 -17.71 5.90 3.73
N ALA A 138 -16.86 4.96 4.15
CA ALA A 138 -17.04 3.54 3.87
C ALA A 138 -18.20 2.91 4.64
N THR A 139 -18.36 3.29 5.91
CA THR A 139 -19.32 2.66 6.83
C THR A 139 -20.62 3.44 6.98
N GLY A 140 -20.62 4.75 6.69
CA GLY A 140 -21.71 5.67 7.00
C GLY A 140 -21.87 5.98 8.50
N ILE A 141 -20.91 5.56 9.34
CA ILE A 141 -20.84 5.96 10.77
C ILE A 141 -20.32 7.39 10.83
N LYS A 142 -20.84 8.20 11.76
CA LYS A 142 -20.47 9.61 11.85
C LYS A 142 -19.32 9.87 12.81
N ASP A 143 -19.11 8.99 13.75
CA ASP A 143 -18.09 9.12 14.78
C ASP A 143 -16.71 8.76 14.24
N ASP A 144 -15.68 9.41 14.78
CA ASP A 144 -14.29 9.16 14.41
C ASP A 144 -13.81 7.83 14.99
N VAL A 145 -13.13 7.04 14.17
CA VAL A 145 -12.52 5.78 14.59
C VAL A 145 -11.22 6.02 15.38
N TYR A 146 -10.59 7.17 15.19
CA TYR A 146 -9.45 7.64 15.99
C TYR A 146 -9.79 8.98 16.64
N THR A 147 -9.49 9.11 17.92
CA THR A 147 -9.63 10.37 18.65
C THR A 147 -8.24 10.91 18.99
N PRO A 148 -7.95 12.16 18.56
CA PRO A 148 -6.66 12.77 18.82
C PRO A 148 -6.44 13.10 20.30
N LEU A 149 -5.16 13.06 20.73
CA LEU A 149 -4.74 13.52 22.04
C LEU A 149 -4.13 14.92 21.95
N ASP A 150 -4.47 15.75 22.94
CA ASP A 150 -3.79 17.03 23.13
C ASP A 150 -2.41 16.82 23.77
N VAL A 151 -1.43 17.57 23.25
CA VAL A 151 -0.09 17.62 23.87
C VAL A 151 -0.17 18.34 25.20
N VAL A 152 0.27 17.68 26.26
CA VAL A 152 0.39 18.26 27.60
C VAL A 152 1.61 19.21 27.67
N SER A 153 2.72 18.80 27.09
CA SER A 153 3.92 19.64 27.00
C SER A 153 4.83 19.17 25.87
N GLN A 154 5.59 20.12 25.30
CA GLN A 154 6.66 19.83 24.35
C GLN A 154 7.92 20.64 24.70
N GLY A 155 9.10 20.12 24.30
CA GLY A 155 10.36 20.80 24.53
C GLY A 155 11.59 19.95 24.26
N HIS A 156 12.74 20.54 24.55
CA HIS A 156 14.01 19.83 24.61
C HIS A 156 14.22 19.27 26.02
N THR A 157 14.67 18.04 26.13
CA THR A 157 14.78 17.36 27.43
C THR A 157 15.89 17.92 28.32
N ASP A 158 17.00 18.36 27.71
CA ASP A 158 18.22 18.73 28.45
C ASP A 158 18.64 20.19 28.26
N TYR A 159 18.00 20.93 27.33
CA TYR A 159 18.39 22.30 26.98
C TYR A 159 17.16 23.20 26.86
N ASN A 160 16.85 23.94 27.93
CA ASN A 160 15.76 24.93 27.95
C ASN A 160 15.98 26.12 26.98
N GLN A 161 17.10 26.15 26.28
CA GLN A 161 17.47 27.25 25.38
C GLN A 161 17.08 27.04 23.91
N PHE A 162 16.50 25.92 23.58
CA PHE A 162 16.06 25.62 22.21
C PHE A 162 14.53 25.50 22.18
N PRO A 163 13.81 26.50 21.65
CA PRO A 163 12.36 26.48 21.66
C PRO A 163 11.81 25.42 20.67
N VAL A 164 10.81 24.69 21.14
CA VAL A 164 9.90 23.91 20.31
C VAL A 164 8.55 24.63 20.28
N ASN A 165 8.25 25.27 19.18
CA ASN A 165 7.08 26.11 19.02
C ASN A 165 5.98 25.36 18.29
N LYS A 166 4.75 25.37 18.81
CA LYS A 166 3.58 24.86 18.13
C LYS A 166 3.19 25.82 16.99
N THR A 167 3.15 25.33 15.77
CA THR A 167 2.76 26.09 14.57
C THR A 167 1.37 25.75 14.07
N GLY A 168 0.81 24.63 14.53
CA GLY A 168 -0.52 24.15 14.21
C GLY A 168 -0.88 22.93 15.07
N TYR A 169 -2.03 22.32 14.81
CA TYR A 169 -2.38 21.07 15.48
C TYR A 169 -1.38 19.97 15.07
N GLY A 170 -0.71 19.35 16.05
CA GLY A 170 0.34 18.35 15.82
C GLY A 170 1.57 18.82 15.04
N ARG A 171 1.70 20.13 14.79
CA ARG A 171 2.78 20.71 13.99
C ARG A 171 3.64 21.63 14.81
N TYR A 172 4.96 21.51 14.63
CA TYR A 172 5.95 22.19 15.44
C TYR A 172 7.10 22.68 14.59
N SER A 173 7.75 23.75 15.05
CA SER A 173 9.07 24.16 14.59
C SER A 173 10.04 24.15 15.77
N PHE A 174 11.28 23.80 15.51
CA PHE A 174 12.34 23.84 16.53
C PHE A 174 13.61 24.43 15.92
N SER A 175 14.41 25.06 16.78
CA SER A 175 15.69 25.65 16.37
C SER A 175 16.76 25.32 17.39
N CYS A 176 17.92 24.91 16.88
CA CYS A 176 19.14 24.72 17.66
C CYS A 176 20.18 25.72 17.14
N THR A 177 20.57 26.65 18.01
CA THR A 177 21.61 27.68 17.65
C THR A 177 23.00 27.24 18.02
N ASP A 178 23.13 26.24 18.90
CA ASP A 178 24.41 25.68 19.28
C ASP A 178 24.74 24.45 18.44
N THR A 179 25.64 24.59 17.48
CA THR A 179 26.07 23.53 16.58
C THR A 179 26.97 22.48 17.23
N THR A 180 27.28 22.62 18.52
CA THR A 180 28.13 21.67 19.26
C THR A 180 27.36 20.63 20.04
N VAL A 181 26.02 20.80 20.17
CA VAL A 181 25.14 19.89 20.91
C VAL A 181 24.30 19.03 20.00
N THR A 182 23.93 17.85 20.49
CA THR A 182 22.94 16.95 19.87
C THR A 182 21.62 17.16 20.59
N PRO A 183 20.68 17.91 20.02
CA PRO A 183 19.43 18.20 20.71
C PRO A 183 18.49 16.99 20.72
N HIS A 184 17.61 16.97 21.73
CA HIS A 184 16.56 15.98 21.88
C HIS A 184 15.21 16.69 21.93
N VAL A 185 14.23 16.22 21.16
CA VAL A 185 12.87 16.75 21.16
C VAL A 185 11.91 15.74 21.77
N LYS A 186 10.96 16.24 22.59
CA LYS A 186 10.02 15.41 23.30
C LYS A 186 8.63 16.04 23.32
N TRP A 187 7.61 15.23 23.06
CA TRP A 187 6.19 15.58 23.20
C TRP A 187 5.56 14.66 24.23
N ASN A 188 4.86 15.22 25.21
CA ASN A 188 4.24 14.48 26.27
C ASN A 188 2.72 14.55 26.15
N TYR A 189 2.09 13.41 26.34
CA TYR A 189 0.64 13.21 26.32
C TYR A 189 0.21 12.46 27.58
N GLU A 190 -1.08 12.50 27.90
CA GLU A 190 -1.69 11.71 28.95
C GLU A 190 -2.87 10.94 28.37
N ALA A 191 -2.94 9.64 28.64
CA ALA A 191 -4.00 8.77 28.16
C ALA A 191 -5.35 9.11 28.86
N PRO A 192 -6.38 9.63 28.14
CA PRO A 192 -7.65 9.99 28.72
C PRO A 192 -8.53 8.77 29.08
N LYS A 193 -8.28 7.62 28.50
CA LYS A 193 -9.01 6.36 28.70
C LYS A 193 -8.11 5.15 28.48
N ASP A 194 -8.57 3.97 28.91
CA ASP A 194 -7.97 2.70 28.50
C ASP A 194 -8.15 2.48 27.00
N GLY A 195 -7.14 1.97 26.30
CA GLY A 195 -7.27 1.68 24.87
C GLY A 195 -5.96 1.48 24.12
N LEU A 196 -6.08 1.23 22.83
CA LEU A 196 -4.96 1.15 21.91
C LEU A 196 -4.59 2.54 21.41
N TYR A 197 -3.33 2.91 21.63
CA TYR A 197 -2.76 4.19 21.22
C TYR A 197 -1.84 4.00 20.02
N LEU A 198 -1.91 4.95 19.09
CA LEU A 198 -1.12 4.99 17.89
C LEU A 198 -0.46 6.35 17.75
N MET A 199 0.64 6.43 17.02
CA MET A 199 1.30 7.69 16.70
C MET A 199 1.66 7.78 15.23
N TYR A 200 1.77 9.01 14.74
CA TYR A 200 2.47 9.36 13.52
C TYR A 200 3.48 10.44 13.89
N ALA A 201 4.74 10.24 13.49
CA ALA A 201 5.78 11.23 13.73
C ALA A 201 6.63 11.39 12.47
N ASP A 202 6.83 12.65 12.06
CA ASP A 202 7.75 13.07 11.00
C ASP A 202 8.57 14.23 11.56
N ILE A 203 9.88 14.03 11.74
CA ILE A 203 10.75 14.96 12.45
C ILE A 203 11.98 15.22 11.59
N SER A 204 12.13 16.45 11.11
CA SER A 204 13.28 16.86 10.30
C SER A 204 14.59 16.65 11.05
N GLY A 205 15.49 15.84 10.46
CA GLY A 205 16.80 15.52 11.06
C GLY A 205 16.74 14.66 12.32
N GLY A 206 15.59 14.04 12.59
CA GLY A 206 15.46 13.02 13.64
C GLY A 206 16.15 11.72 13.22
N ASP A 207 16.71 11.02 14.20
CA ASP A 207 17.22 9.65 13.98
C ASP A 207 16.04 8.68 14.05
N ASP A 208 15.88 8.01 15.19
CA ASP A 208 14.74 7.16 15.46
C ASP A 208 13.81 7.80 16.50
N VAL A 209 12.53 7.47 16.44
CA VAL A 209 11.56 7.84 17.47
C VAL A 209 11.49 6.76 18.52
N THR A 210 11.63 7.17 19.78
CA THR A 210 11.43 6.32 20.96
C THR A 210 10.14 6.73 21.63
N VAL A 211 9.32 5.75 22.00
CA VAL A 211 8.13 5.96 22.82
C VAL A 211 8.45 5.56 24.27
N MET A 212 8.05 6.40 25.22
CA MET A 212 8.10 6.07 26.64
C MET A 212 6.68 6.02 27.18
N ILE A 213 6.40 5.03 28.03
CA ILE A 213 5.16 4.96 28.81
C ILE A 213 5.55 5.00 30.28
N ASN A 214 5.05 6.01 31.02
CA ASN A 214 5.39 6.25 32.42
C ASN A 214 6.92 6.34 32.66
N ASP A 215 7.61 7.08 31.78
CA ASP A 215 9.07 7.26 31.75
C ASP A 215 9.90 5.97 31.50
N VAL A 216 9.25 4.88 31.08
CA VAL A 216 9.91 3.65 30.68
C VAL A 216 9.93 3.55 29.16
N ALA A 217 11.12 3.57 28.56
CA ALA A 217 11.28 3.43 27.12
C ALA A 217 10.77 2.06 26.66
N GLN A 218 9.97 2.05 25.61
CA GLN A 218 9.55 0.82 24.97
C GLN A 218 10.74 0.20 24.24
N SER A 219 10.77 -1.13 24.15
CA SER A 219 11.86 -1.87 23.52
C SER A 219 11.95 -1.66 22.00
N LYS A 220 10.91 -1.10 21.40
CA LYS A 220 10.82 -0.82 19.98
C LYS A 220 11.14 0.66 19.72
N THR A 221 12.03 0.92 18.78
CA THR A 221 12.25 2.23 18.17
C THR A 221 11.62 2.26 16.77
N TYR A 222 11.22 3.43 16.33
CA TYR A 222 10.52 3.62 15.06
C TYR A 222 11.42 4.41 14.12
N GLY A 223 11.81 3.79 12.99
CA GLY A 223 12.70 4.42 12.02
C GLY A 223 12.08 5.62 11.32
N MET A 224 12.86 6.68 11.14
CA MET A 224 12.40 7.95 10.55
C MET A 224 12.70 8.09 9.06
N GLY A 225 13.19 7.04 8.40
CA GLY A 225 13.48 7.12 6.96
C GLY A 225 12.26 7.39 6.09
N ARG A 226 11.08 7.02 6.59
CA ARG A 226 9.72 7.33 6.09
C ARG A 226 8.75 7.25 7.24
N SER A 227 7.93 8.27 7.38
CA SER A 227 6.96 8.34 8.46
C SER A 227 5.78 7.40 8.21
N TYR A 228 5.24 6.82 9.26
CA TYR A 228 4.09 5.93 9.21
C TYR A 228 3.35 5.91 10.55
N ILE A 229 2.09 5.49 10.52
CA ILE A 229 1.33 5.25 11.76
C ILE A 229 1.87 3.99 12.43
N ALA A 230 2.39 4.17 13.64
CA ALA A 230 2.91 3.11 14.49
C ALA A 230 2.02 2.89 15.71
N CYS A 231 1.84 1.63 16.11
CA CYS A 231 1.10 1.30 17.32
C CYS A 231 1.99 1.43 18.56
N ILE A 232 1.62 2.35 19.45
CA ILE A 232 2.24 2.51 20.78
C ILE A 232 1.91 1.28 21.64
N GLY A 233 0.66 0.82 21.58
CA GLY A 233 0.16 -0.30 22.37
C GLY A 233 -0.99 0.07 23.29
N GLN A 234 -1.35 -0.88 24.16
CA GLN A 234 -2.42 -0.69 25.14
C GLN A 234 -1.92 0.17 26.30
N CYS A 235 -2.58 1.31 26.53
CA CYS A 235 -2.33 2.15 27.68
C CYS A 235 -3.57 2.22 28.59
N LYS A 236 -3.35 2.54 29.85
CA LYS A 236 -4.39 2.77 30.84
C LYS A 236 -4.65 4.27 30.99
N LYS A 237 -5.86 4.61 31.41
CA LYS A 237 -6.19 5.99 31.77
C LYS A 237 -5.19 6.56 32.77
N GLY A 238 -4.62 7.73 32.43
CA GLY A 238 -3.61 8.42 33.23
C GLY A 238 -2.18 8.03 32.93
N ASP A 239 -1.94 7.03 32.05
CA ASP A 239 -0.59 6.75 31.60
C ASP A 239 0.00 7.95 30.85
N LYS A 240 1.27 8.24 31.13
CA LYS A 240 2.03 9.30 30.46
C LYS A 240 2.73 8.71 29.25
N ILE A 241 2.40 9.21 28.09
CA ILE A 241 3.00 8.81 26.81
C ILE A 241 3.96 9.91 26.37
N SER A 242 5.20 9.56 26.09
CA SER A 242 6.18 10.50 25.56
C SER A 242 6.70 9.99 24.20
N VAL A 243 6.65 10.85 23.20
CA VAL A 243 7.28 10.66 21.89
C VAL A 243 8.57 11.46 21.89
N TYR A 244 9.68 10.81 21.65
CA TYR A 244 11.03 11.38 21.80
C TYR A 244 11.90 11.04 20.62
N SER A 245 12.69 12.00 20.14
CA SER A 245 13.70 11.79 19.10
C SER A 245 14.97 12.54 19.40
N ASN A 246 16.12 11.88 19.11
CA ASN A 246 17.40 12.54 19.00
C ASN A 246 17.46 13.24 17.63
N LEU A 247 17.99 14.45 17.62
CA LEU A 247 18.24 15.18 16.38
C LEU A 247 19.72 15.13 16.04
N GLN A 248 20.06 15.41 14.80
CA GLN A 248 21.44 15.60 14.41
C GLN A 248 22.03 16.84 15.10
N GLN A 249 23.33 16.86 15.25
CA GLN A 249 24.06 17.97 15.89
C GLN A 249 23.71 19.30 15.22
N GLY A 250 23.29 20.29 16.02
CA GLY A 250 22.92 21.61 15.53
C GLY A 250 21.66 21.68 14.69
N GLN A 251 20.84 20.61 14.64
CA GLN A 251 19.66 20.50 13.80
C GLN A 251 18.55 21.46 14.20
N SER A 252 18.07 22.22 13.22
CA SER A 252 16.80 22.97 13.30
C SER A 252 15.83 22.44 12.23
N GLY A 253 14.54 22.57 12.44
CA GLY A 253 13.57 22.09 11.47
C GLY A 253 12.12 22.12 11.95
N SER A 254 11.33 21.25 11.38
CA SER A 254 9.89 21.08 11.69
C SER A 254 9.61 19.65 12.12
N ALA A 255 8.47 19.48 12.80
CA ALA A 255 7.95 18.17 13.14
C ALA A 255 6.43 18.13 12.97
N MET A 256 5.94 16.96 12.54
CA MET A 256 4.54 16.56 12.68
C MET A 256 4.49 15.40 13.67
N VAL A 257 3.75 15.56 14.77
CA VAL A 257 3.59 14.52 15.79
C VAL A 257 2.13 14.47 16.23
N PHE A 258 1.49 13.37 15.90
CA PHE A 258 0.11 13.07 16.27
C PHE A 258 0.10 11.81 17.13
N VAL A 259 -0.70 11.81 18.19
CA VAL A 259 -0.99 10.62 19.00
C VAL A 259 -2.49 10.52 19.12
N ASP A 260 -3.03 9.39 18.73
CA ASP A 260 -4.46 9.13 18.69
C ASP A 260 -4.80 7.84 19.44
N VAL A 261 -6.01 7.76 19.96
CA VAL A 261 -6.55 6.54 20.57
C VAL A 261 -7.63 5.93 19.69
N LEU A 262 -7.59 4.62 19.51
CA LEU A 262 -8.63 3.88 18.80
C LEU A 262 -9.97 3.95 19.58
N ASN A 263 -11.05 4.32 18.90
CA ASN A 263 -12.41 4.15 19.37
C ASN A 263 -12.87 2.74 18.99
N GLN A 264 -12.62 1.81 19.90
CA GLN A 264 -12.89 0.39 19.67
C GLN A 264 -14.34 0.12 19.27
N ASP A 265 -15.31 0.71 19.97
CA ASP A 265 -16.73 0.50 19.68
C ASP A 265 -17.12 0.96 18.27
N VAL A 266 -16.56 2.09 17.82
CA VAL A 266 -16.77 2.62 16.46
C VAL A 266 -16.14 1.69 15.42
N PHE A 267 -14.95 1.20 15.69
CA PHE A 267 -14.26 0.25 14.80
C PHE A 267 -15.03 -1.07 14.66
N GLU A 268 -15.48 -1.64 15.79
CA GLU A 268 -16.28 -2.87 15.82
C GLU A 268 -17.63 -2.70 15.11
N GLU A 269 -18.31 -1.57 15.32
CA GLU A 269 -19.55 -1.28 14.59
C GLU A 269 -19.31 -1.25 13.08
N GLY A 270 -18.24 -0.57 12.63
CA GLY A 270 -17.89 -0.50 11.23
C GLY A 270 -17.52 -1.85 10.64
N TYR A 271 -16.68 -2.62 11.32
CA TYR A 271 -16.36 -3.99 10.92
C TYR A 271 -17.62 -4.86 10.77
N ASN A 272 -18.51 -4.82 11.77
CA ASN A 272 -19.76 -5.57 11.76
C ASN A 272 -20.71 -5.15 10.62
N LYS A 273 -20.67 -3.88 10.19
CA LYS A 273 -21.43 -3.42 9.01
C LYS A 273 -20.84 -3.96 7.72
N LEU A 274 -19.53 -3.80 7.53
CA LEU A 274 -18.84 -4.19 6.30
C LEU A 274 -18.83 -5.72 6.10
N SER A 275 -18.74 -6.49 7.18
CA SER A 275 -18.71 -7.96 7.12
C SER A 275 -20.02 -8.62 6.68
N LYS A 276 -21.15 -7.86 6.63
CA LYS A 276 -22.47 -8.39 6.22
C LYS A 276 -22.55 -8.72 4.73
N SER A 277 -21.75 -8.08 3.90
CA SER A 277 -21.80 -8.25 2.46
C SER A 277 -20.37 -8.34 1.91
N VAL A 278 -19.81 -9.54 1.99
CA VAL A 278 -18.46 -9.86 1.53
C VAL A 278 -18.51 -10.82 0.34
N MET A 279 -17.53 -10.70 -0.54
CA MET A 279 -17.40 -11.56 -1.72
C MET A 279 -16.75 -12.90 -1.36
N THR A 280 -17.34 -13.98 -1.84
CA THR A 280 -16.71 -15.29 -1.87
C THR A 280 -15.97 -15.44 -3.19
N THR A 281 -14.64 -15.45 -3.16
CA THR A 281 -13.80 -15.62 -4.36
C THR A 281 -13.88 -17.07 -4.84
N THR A 282 -14.25 -17.27 -6.11
CA THR A 282 -14.34 -18.59 -6.75
C THR A 282 -13.14 -18.88 -7.62
N LYS A 283 -12.53 -17.84 -8.23
CA LYS A 283 -11.36 -17.96 -9.08
C LYS A 283 -10.46 -16.75 -8.92
N LEU A 284 -9.14 -17.00 -8.90
CA LEU A 284 -8.11 -15.99 -8.87
C LEU A 284 -6.94 -16.39 -9.76
N THR A 285 -6.50 -15.44 -10.59
CA THR A 285 -5.30 -15.56 -11.43
C THR A 285 -4.49 -14.27 -11.32
N GLY A 286 -3.32 -14.18 -11.95
CA GLY A 286 -2.52 -12.95 -11.97
C GLY A 286 -3.21 -11.75 -12.67
N SER A 287 -4.27 -11.98 -13.46
CA SER A 287 -4.94 -10.93 -14.23
C SER A 287 -6.48 -11.00 -14.15
N SER A 288 -7.04 -11.87 -13.31
CA SER A 288 -8.51 -11.93 -13.14
C SER A 288 -8.90 -12.42 -11.75
N MET A 289 -10.02 -11.91 -11.28
CA MET A 289 -10.68 -12.33 -10.04
C MET A 289 -12.17 -12.53 -10.34
N GLU A 290 -12.73 -13.68 -9.91
CA GLU A 290 -14.16 -13.98 -10.03
C GLU A 290 -14.70 -14.40 -8.66
N GLY A 291 -15.94 -14.05 -8.38
CA GLY A 291 -16.59 -14.42 -7.12
C GLY A 291 -18.08 -14.09 -7.11
N THR A 292 -18.73 -14.42 -6.02
CA THR A 292 -20.13 -14.12 -5.76
C THR A 292 -20.29 -13.29 -4.50
N ILE A 293 -21.28 -12.43 -4.48
CA ILE A 293 -21.63 -11.60 -3.33
C ILE A 293 -23.14 -11.49 -3.20
N ASN A 294 -23.63 -11.49 -1.95
CA ASN A 294 -25.00 -11.11 -1.64
C ASN A 294 -24.98 -9.71 -1.00
N ALA A 295 -25.20 -8.68 -1.81
CA ALA A 295 -25.24 -7.30 -1.36
C ALA A 295 -26.55 -7.03 -0.59
N GLN A 296 -26.44 -6.72 0.71
CA GLN A 296 -27.63 -6.47 1.54
C GLN A 296 -28.32 -5.14 1.22
N GLU A 297 -27.57 -4.18 0.67
CA GLU A 297 -28.02 -2.83 0.32
C GLU A 297 -27.34 -2.37 -0.98
N ASN A 298 -27.90 -1.32 -1.62
CA ASN A 298 -27.19 -0.62 -2.69
C ASN A 298 -25.99 0.08 -2.11
N GLY A 299 -24.85 0.04 -2.82
CA GLY A 299 -23.62 0.69 -2.33
C GLY A 299 -22.50 0.64 -3.34
N LEU A 300 -21.29 0.82 -2.85
CA LEU A 300 -20.06 0.69 -3.62
C LEU A 300 -19.44 -0.68 -3.30
N PHE A 301 -19.24 -1.51 -4.31
CA PHE A 301 -18.39 -2.70 -4.19
C PHE A 301 -16.93 -2.23 -4.21
N TYR A 302 -16.26 -2.44 -3.10
CA TYR A 302 -14.89 -2.02 -2.86
C TYR A 302 -13.94 -3.21 -2.91
N THR A 303 -12.76 -2.98 -3.45
CA THR A 303 -11.64 -3.94 -3.38
C THR A 303 -10.35 -3.21 -3.03
N SER A 304 -9.37 -3.92 -2.47
CA SER A 304 -8.01 -3.40 -2.32
C SER A 304 -7.12 -3.71 -3.52
N VAL A 305 -7.71 -4.00 -4.68
CA VAL A 305 -6.98 -4.17 -5.95
C VAL A 305 -6.51 -2.81 -6.43
N PRO A 306 -5.19 -2.61 -6.68
CA PRO A 306 -4.69 -1.37 -7.27
C PRO A 306 -5.37 -1.09 -8.60
N TYR A 307 -5.86 0.16 -8.77
CA TYR A 307 -6.50 0.58 -10.00
C TYR A 307 -5.46 0.90 -11.08
N GLU A 308 -5.71 0.38 -12.27
CA GLU A 308 -5.01 0.70 -13.51
C GLU A 308 -6.05 0.78 -14.64
N GLU A 309 -5.83 1.62 -15.64
CA GLU A 309 -6.77 1.79 -16.77
C GLU A 309 -7.05 0.50 -17.56
N GLY A 310 -6.28 -0.54 -17.36
CA GLY A 310 -6.48 -1.85 -17.99
C GLY A 310 -7.52 -2.73 -17.31
N TRP A 311 -8.01 -2.36 -16.13
CA TRP A 311 -9.04 -3.13 -15.45
C TRP A 311 -10.41 -2.96 -16.08
N LYS A 312 -11.13 -4.07 -16.20
CA LYS A 312 -12.54 -4.14 -16.54
C LYS A 312 -13.30 -4.89 -15.46
N ALA A 313 -14.47 -4.37 -15.09
CA ALA A 313 -15.35 -4.97 -14.11
C ALA A 313 -16.64 -5.44 -14.77
N TYR A 314 -17.12 -6.61 -14.36
CA TYR A 314 -18.38 -7.18 -14.84
C TYR A 314 -19.23 -7.60 -13.66
N VAL A 315 -20.51 -7.26 -13.73
CA VAL A 315 -21.56 -7.71 -12.80
C VAL A 315 -22.57 -8.52 -13.61
N ASP A 316 -22.80 -9.77 -13.24
CA ASP A 316 -23.71 -10.70 -13.92
C ASP A 316 -23.44 -10.79 -15.43
N GLY A 317 -22.16 -10.77 -15.80
CA GLY A 317 -21.68 -10.83 -17.18
C GLY A 317 -21.77 -9.52 -17.97
N LYS A 318 -22.26 -8.43 -17.38
CA LYS A 318 -22.33 -7.11 -18.02
C LYS A 318 -21.19 -6.21 -17.52
N GLU A 319 -20.48 -5.56 -18.44
CA GLU A 319 -19.44 -4.60 -18.11
C GLU A 319 -20.03 -3.40 -17.36
N VAL A 320 -19.38 -3.00 -16.26
CA VAL A 320 -19.75 -1.84 -15.44
C VAL A 320 -18.60 -0.88 -15.33
N THR A 321 -18.91 0.41 -15.12
CA THR A 321 -17.90 1.45 -14.98
C THR A 321 -17.21 1.36 -13.63
N ILE A 322 -15.87 1.28 -13.63
CA ILE A 322 -15.05 1.38 -12.42
C ILE A 322 -15.03 2.84 -11.97
N THR A 323 -15.23 3.07 -10.68
CA THR A 323 -15.11 4.35 -9.99
C THR A 323 -14.00 4.20 -8.96
N PRO A 324 -12.74 4.56 -9.29
CA PRO A 324 -11.63 4.32 -8.38
C PRO A 324 -11.75 5.14 -7.10
N VAL A 325 -11.53 4.51 -5.95
CA VAL A 325 -11.44 5.21 -4.66
C VAL A 325 -10.04 5.80 -4.53
N GLY A 326 -9.95 7.11 -4.33
CA GLY A 326 -8.69 7.85 -4.21
C GLY A 326 -7.78 7.70 -5.45
N ASN A 327 -8.34 7.47 -6.63
CA ASN A 327 -7.64 7.11 -7.87
C ASN A 327 -6.80 5.82 -7.80
N ALA A 328 -6.76 5.13 -6.68
CA ALA A 328 -5.80 4.07 -6.39
C ALA A 328 -6.42 2.65 -6.30
N LEU A 329 -7.71 2.53 -5.94
CA LEU A 329 -8.32 1.23 -5.65
C LEU A 329 -9.56 0.98 -6.51
N VAL A 330 -9.69 -0.24 -7.04
CA VAL A 330 -10.83 -0.64 -7.87
C VAL A 330 -12.11 -0.71 -7.04
N ALA A 331 -13.12 0.06 -7.45
CA ALA A 331 -14.46 0.01 -6.91
C ALA A 331 -15.51 0.32 -7.99
N PHE A 332 -16.76 -0.05 -7.78
CA PHE A 332 -17.89 0.25 -8.67
C PHE A 332 -19.22 0.15 -7.93
N ASN A 333 -20.24 0.84 -8.42
CA ASN A 333 -21.56 0.77 -7.84
C ASN A 333 -22.19 -0.63 -8.04
N LEU A 334 -22.80 -1.16 -6.97
CA LEU A 334 -23.50 -2.43 -6.99
C LEU A 334 -24.88 -2.29 -6.33
N ALA A 335 -25.90 -2.83 -6.98
CA ALA A 335 -27.25 -2.86 -6.43
C ALA A 335 -27.35 -3.92 -5.34
N LYS A 336 -28.40 -3.84 -4.52
CA LYS A 336 -28.80 -4.91 -3.60
C LYS A 336 -29.16 -6.17 -4.36
N GLY A 337 -28.72 -7.33 -3.88
CA GLY A 337 -29.03 -8.65 -4.47
C GLY A 337 -27.82 -9.58 -4.51
N GLU A 338 -28.07 -10.76 -5.09
CA GLU A 338 -27.01 -11.73 -5.39
C GLU A 338 -26.39 -11.40 -6.74
N HIS A 339 -25.05 -11.33 -6.78
CA HIS A 339 -24.33 -10.98 -7.98
C HIS A 339 -23.10 -11.86 -8.18
N THR A 340 -22.80 -12.11 -9.45
CA THR A 340 -21.49 -12.65 -9.88
C THR A 340 -20.61 -11.49 -10.30
N ILE A 341 -19.45 -11.37 -9.67
CA ILE A 341 -18.46 -10.34 -9.94
C ILE A 341 -17.29 -10.94 -10.70
N LYS A 342 -16.82 -10.22 -11.72
CA LYS A 342 -15.59 -10.55 -12.43
C LYS A 342 -14.77 -9.29 -12.67
N LEU A 343 -13.49 -9.34 -12.33
CA LEU A 343 -12.48 -8.35 -12.71
C LEU A 343 -11.50 -9.00 -13.68
N GLU A 344 -11.14 -8.31 -14.76
CA GLU A 344 -10.14 -8.73 -15.74
C GLU A 344 -9.20 -7.57 -16.05
N TYR A 345 -7.90 -7.86 -16.09
CA TYR A 345 -6.88 -6.89 -16.41
C TYR A 345 -6.25 -7.16 -17.77
N TYR A 346 -6.29 -6.14 -18.62
CA TYR A 346 -5.61 -6.13 -19.92
C TYR A 346 -4.69 -4.89 -19.99
N PRO A 347 -3.37 -5.06 -20.04
CA PRO A 347 -2.46 -3.94 -20.12
C PRO A 347 -2.79 -3.03 -21.30
N LYS A 348 -2.89 -1.72 -21.06
CA LYS A 348 -3.15 -0.72 -22.12
C LYS A 348 -2.05 -0.81 -23.19
N GLY A 349 -2.45 -0.86 -24.45
CA GLY A 349 -1.52 -0.99 -25.56
C GLY A 349 -1.04 -2.40 -25.90
N PHE A 350 -1.29 -3.42 -25.05
CA PHE A 350 -0.85 -4.79 -25.31
C PHE A 350 -1.37 -5.33 -26.65
N ALA A 351 -2.66 -5.13 -26.95
CA ALA A 351 -3.25 -5.58 -28.22
C ALA A 351 -2.62 -4.88 -29.44
N ILE A 352 -2.34 -3.59 -29.33
CA ILE A 352 -1.68 -2.82 -30.40
C ILE A 352 -0.24 -3.32 -30.58
N GLY A 353 0.51 -3.47 -29.49
CA GLY A 353 1.88 -3.97 -29.53
C GLY A 353 1.97 -5.38 -30.10
N LEU A 354 1.07 -6.27 -29.71
CA LEU A 354 0.99 -7.63 -30.25
C LEU A 354 0.69 -7.63 -31.76
N THR A 355 -0.27 -6.80 -32.19
CA THR A 355 -0.61 -6.66 -33.63
C THR A 355 0.58 -6.18 -34.43
N VAL A 356 1.29 -5.15 -33.97
CA VAL A 356 2.52 -4.64 -34.64
C VAL A 356 3.58 -5.73 -34.69
N THR A 357 3.79 -6.46 -33.60
CA THR A 357 4.75 -7.56 -33.54
C THR A 357 4.45 -8.66 -34.57
N ILE A 358 3.17 -9.07 -34.70
CA ILE A 358 2.73 -10.08 -35.66
C ILE A 358 2.96 -9.59 -37.08
N ILE A 359 2.62 -8.34 -37.40
CA ILE A 359 2.84 -7.75 -38.71
C ILE A 359 4.33 -7.71 -39.07
N CYS A 360 5.18 -7.27 -38.14
CA CYS A 360 6.62 -7.22 -38.33
C CYS A 360 7.22 -8.62 -38.53
N ALA A 361 6.80 -9.60 -37.74
CA ALA A 361 7.26 -10.99 -37.88
C ALA A 361 6.83 -11.60 -39.21
N ALA A 362 5.59 -11.37 -39.65
CA ALA A 362 5.09 -11.83 -40.95
C ALA A 362 5.86 -11.17 -42.11
N THR A 363 6.10 -9.86 -42.02
CA THR A 363 6.90 -9.13 -43.03
C THR A 363 8.32 -9.64 -43.09
N PHE A 364 8.95 -9.89 -41.95
CA PHE A 364 10.30 -10.45 -41.88
C PHE A 364 10.37 -11.86 -42.55
N ALA A 365 9.42 -12.74 -42.17
CA ALA A 365 9.32 -14.06 -42.74
C ALA A 365 9.12 -13.99 -44.28
N PHE A 366 8.25 -13.09 -44.76
CA PHE A 366 8.04 -12.85 -46.19
C PHE A 366 9.34 -12.43 -46.88
N LEU A 367 10.07 -11.47 -46.33
CA LEU A 367 11.35 -11.02 -46.90
C LEU A 367 12.40 -12.13 -46.92
N CYS A 368 12.47 -12.98 -45.92
CA CYS A 368 13.36 -14.15 -45.91
C CYS A 368 13.02 -15.15 -47.02
N VAL A 369 11.73 -15.48 -47.16
CA VAL A 369 11.27 -16.38 -48.24
C VAL A 369 11.50 -15.74 -49.60
N TRP A 370 11.20 -14.47 -49.78
CA TRP A 370 11.42 -13.72 -51.00
C TRP A 370 12.90 -13.71 -51.42
N THR A 371 13.79 -13.39 -50.47
CA THR A 371 15.24 -13.40 -50.75
C THR A 371 15.76 -14.78 -51.05
N TYR A 372 15.24 -15.83 -50.40
CA TYR A 372 15.58 -17.23 -50.72
C TYR A 372 15.14 -17.61 -52.16
N ILE A 373 13.90 -17.24 -52.53
CA ILE A 373 13.39 -17.50 -53.90
C ILE A 373 14.22 -16.77 -54.94
N ILE A 374 14.57 -15.50 -54.72
CA ILE A 374 15.42 -14.73 -55.66
C ILE A 374 16.79 -15.38 -55.81
N LYS A 375 17.44 -15.74 -54.67
CA LYS A 375 18.74 -16.43 -54.69
C LYS A 375 18.66 -17.76 -55.45
N LYS A 376 17.61 -18.55 -55.25
CA LYS A 376 17.38 -19.83 -55.94
C LYS A 376 17.14 -19.62 -57.44
N ARG A 377 16.39 -18.57 -57.85
CA ARG A 377 16.18 -18.23 -59.28
C ARG A 377 17.45 -17.73 -59.94
N ARG A 378 18.30 -16.96 -59.25
CA ARG A 378 19.60 -16.49 -59.75
C ARG A 378 20.59 -17.68 -60.01
N LYS A 379 20.64 -18.63 -59.05
CA LYS A 379 21.44 -19.85 -59.21
C LYS A 379 21.00 -20.66 -60.45
N LYS A 380 19.69 -20.88 -60.64
CA LYS A 380 19.20 -21.57 -61.87
C LYS A 380 19.51 -20.85 -63.15
N LYS A 381 19.54 -19.50 -63.15
CA LYS A 381 19.95 -18.74 -64.36
C LYS A 381 21.45 -18.75 -64.59
N GLY A 382 22.29 -18.82 -63.57
CA GLY A 382 23.75 -18.99 -63.70
C GLY A 382 24.14 -20.37 -64.24
N ASP A 383 23.48 -21.44 -63.76
CA ASP A 383 23.70 -22.80 -64.22
C ASP A 383 23.27 -23.03 -65.71
N ILE A 384 22.46 -22.13 -66.30
CA ILE A 384 22.04 -22.18 -67.70
C ILE A 384 23.02 -21.40 -68.60
N SER A 385 23.89 -20.54 -68.07
CA SER A 385 24.83 -19.72 -68.80
C SER A 385 26.26 -20.30 -68.88
N GLU A 386 26.53 -21.45 -68.23
CA GLU A 386 27.81 -22.15 -68.24
C GLU A 386 27.73 -23.47 -69.01
N ASN A 387 27.05 -23.53 -70.21
CA ASN A 387 27.24 -24.60 -71.12
C ASN A 387 28.10 -24.03 -72.26
N PRO A 388 29.42 -24.25 -72.28
CA PRO A 388 30.25 -23.88 -73.45
C PRO A 388 29.90 -24.84 -74.61
N GLU A 389 29.41 -24.30 -75.74
CA GLU A 389 29.38 -25.02 -77.02
C GLU A 389 30.78 -25.50 -77.35
N GLU A 390 30.93 -26.80 -77.57
CA GLU A 390 32.10 -27.40 -78.12
C GLU A 390 32.38 -26.78 -79.53
N VAL A 391 33.36 -25.92 -79.57
CA VAL A 391 33.95 -25.52 -80.88
C VAL A 391 34.85 -26.67 -81.35
N GLN A 392 34.32 -27.51 -82.20
CA GLN A 392 35.16 -28.42 -83.02
C GLN A 392 36.05 -27.59 -83.97
N ILE A 393 37.34 -27.55 -83.66
CA ILE A 393 38.32 -27.09 -84.61
C ILE A 393 38.75 -28.32 -85.46
N ASN A 394 38.30 -28.43 -86.72
CA ASN A 394 38.88 -29.33 -87.69
C ASN A 394 40.23 -28.77 -88.08
N ALA A 395 41.26 -29.62 -87.91
CA ALA A 395 42.60 -29.36 -88.42
C ALA A 395 42.69 -29.81 -89.89
N GLU A 396 43.24 -28.94 -90.67
CA GLU A 396 44.16 -29.27 -91.72
C GLU A 396 45.51 -28.61 -91.46
#